data_f808685fa839c1098d2292a5a2170f47
#
_entry.id   f808685fa839c1098d2292a5a2170f47
#
_cell.length_a   1.000
_cell.length_b   1.000
_cell.length_c   1.000
_cell.angle_alpha   90.00
_cell.angle_beta   90.00
_cell.angle_gamma   90.00
#
_symmetry.space_group_name_H-M   'P 1'
#
loop_
_entity.id
_entity.type
_entity.pdbx_description
1 polymer ?
#
loop_
_entity_poly.entity_id
_entity_poly.type
_entity_poly.pdbx_seq_one_letter_code
_entity_poly.pdbx_strand_id
1 'polypeptide(L)'
;MKKILYIAPHLSTGGLPQYLTKKIELLRDSFEIHVVEWSDHTGGVLVVQRDRITSMVDEDKFYTLNGDKRELLDIIDRIKPDVIHLEEIPEYFMDFDVAKSIYKTDRDYSIIETSHDSSYDATQKKFFPDKFMFVSDWQIKLFESIEDIPKVLVEYPIEYKDRPERNVSLLKLGLDPTKKHVLHVGLFTPRKNQAEFFDYARSLPEYVFHSVGNQSGNFAHYWEPLMLNKPDNVIWHGERNDVDNFYSSMDLFLFTSRGTNNDKETMPLVIREAIS
;
A
#
# COMPACT_ATOMS: atom_id res chain seq x y z
N MET A 1 -10.43 -18.23 20.65
CA MET A 1 -10.32 -17.59 19.32
C MET A 1 -8.90 -17.79 18.87
N LYS A 2 -8.65 -18.10 17.58
CA LYS A 2 -7.28 -18.20 17.07
C LYS A 2 -6.64 -16.82 16.98
N LYS A 3 -5.33 -16.76 17.24
CA LYS A 3 -4.55 -15.52 17.28
C LYS A 3 -3.75 -15.35 16.00
N ILE A 4 -3.86 -14.17 15.39
CA ILE A 4 -3.05 -13.78 14.24
C ILE A 4 -2.15 -12.61 14.65
N LEU A 5 -0.84 -12.76 14.42
CA LEU A 5 0.13 -11.68 14.53
C LEU A 5 0.50 -11.20 13.13
N TYR A 6 0.04 -10.02 12.76
CA TYR A 6 0.49 -9.34 11.55
C TYR A 6 1.80 -8.59 11.80
N ILE A 7 2.75 -8.73 10.89
CA ILE A 7 4.02 -8.02 10.93
C ILE A 7 4.15 -7.24 9.62
N ALA A 8 4.11 -5.92 9.71
CA ALA A 8 4.24 -5.01 8.58
C ALA A 8 5.54 -4.21 8.65
N PRO A 9 6.24 -3.98 7.53
CA PRO A 9 7.45 -3.15 7.52
C PRO A 9 7.18 -1.72 8.00
N HIS A 10 6.04 -1.15 7.65
CA HIS A 10 5.53 0.15 8.11
C HIS A 10 4.03 0.26 7.87
N LEU A 11 3.37 1.21 8.55
CA LEU A 11 1.94 1.49 8.40
C LEU A 11 1.67 2.94 7.97
N SER A 12 2.60 3.57 7.27
CA SER A 12 2.45 4.94 6.77
C SER A 12 1.45 5.02 5.61
N THR A 13 1.89 5.35 4.42
CA THR A 13 1.04 5.47 3.23
C THR A 13 1.28 4.32 2.26
N GLY A 14 0.32 4.06 1.36
CA GLY A 14 0.48 3.07 0.28
C GLY A 14 -0.50 1.92 0.32
N GLY A 15 -0.34 1.01 -0.62
CA GLY A 15 -1.26 -0.12 -0.81
C GLY A 15 -1.21 -1.15 0.31
N LEU A 16 -0.02 -1.46 0.84
CA LEU A 16 0.15 -2.43 1.92
C LEU A 16 -0.65 -2.05 3.18
N PRO A 17 -0.50 -0.83 3.76
CA PRO A 17 -1.27 -0.46 4.94
C PRO A 17 -2.79 -0.44 4.68
N GLN A 18 -3.23 -0.04 3.49
CA GLN A 18 -4.65 -0.09 3.11
C GLN A 18 -5.16 -1.54 3.06
N TYR A 19 -4.39 -2.44 2.48
CA TYR A 19 -4.72 -3.86 2.40
C TYR A 19 -4.83 -4.48 3.79
N LEU A 20 -3.84 -4.22 4.66
CA LEU A 20 -3.86 -4.72 6.04
C LEU A 20 -5.06 -4.16 6.82
N THR A 21 -5.37 -2.87 6.66
CA THR A 21 -6.58 -2.26 7.27
C THR A 21 -7.83 -3.04 6.91
N LYS A 22 -8.03 -3.35 5.61
CA LYS A 22 -9.19 -4.11 5.14
C LYS A 22 -9.20 -5.55 5.63
N LYS A 23 -8.04 -6.20 5.70
CA LYS A 23 -7.94 -7.56 6.29
C LYS A 23 -8.37 -7.57 7.76
N ILE A 24 -7.92 -6.59 8.54
CA ILE A 24 -8.30 -6.46 9.95
C ILE A 24 -9.80 -6.22 10.08
N GLU A 25 -10.38 -5.29 9.30
CA GLU A 25 -11.82 -5.03 9.29
C GLU A 25 -12.64 -6.32 9.07
N LEU A 26 -12.20 -7.17 8.14
CA LEU A 26 -12.92 -8.41 7.79
C LEU A 26 -12.72 -9.55 8.80
N LEU A 27 -11.60 -9.58 9.52
CA LEU A 27 -11.20 -10.74 10.31
C LEU A 27 -11.31 -10.54 11.83
N ARG A 28 -11.38 -9.31 12.34
CA ARG A 28 -11.34 -8.98 13.76
C ARG A 28 -12.46 -9.60 14.60
N ASP A 29 -13.61 -9.88 14.01
CA ASP A 29 -14.73 -10.51 14.72
C ASP A 29 -14.56 -12.05 14.84
N SER A 30 -13.67 -12.64 14.04
CA SER A 30 -13.42 -14.08 14.00
C SER A 30 -12.07 -14.50 14.62
N PHE A 31 -11.13 -13.57 14.70
CA PHE A 31 -9.76 -13.81 15.19
C PHE A 31 -9.34 -12.75 16.20
N GLU A 32 -8.51 -13.16 17.15
CA GLU A 32 -7.76 -12.20 17.98
C GLU A 32 -6.57 -11.69 17.19
N ILE A 33 -6.56 -10.39 16.88
CA ILE A 33 -5.58 -9.77 16.00
C ILE A 33 -4.59 -8.95 16.80
N HIS A 34 -3.31 -9.20 16.56
CA HIS A 34 -2.18 -8.42 17.01
C HIS A 34 -1.43 -7.85 15.81
N VAL A 35 -0.89 -6.65 15.93
CA VAL A 35 -0.17 -5.97 14.85
C VAL A 35 1.17 -5.47 15.33
N VAL A 36 2.23 -5.79 14.59
CA VAL A 36 3.57 -5.25 14.77
C VAL A 36 3.93 -4.38 13.57
N GLU A 37 4.26 -3.13 13.84
CA GLU A 37 4.91 -2.23 12.91
C GLU A 37 6.42 -2.30 13.11
N TRP A 38 7.16 -2.74 12.08
CA TRP A 38 8.61 -2.94 12.18
C TRP A 38 9.38 -1.64 12.32
N SER A 39 8.95 -0.60 11.61
CA SER A 39 9.59 0.71 11.65
C SER A 39 8.55 1.82 11.76
N ASP A 40 8.72 2.68 12.75
CA ASP A 40 7.88 3.85 12.93
C ASP A 40 8.22 4.94 11.88
N HIS A 41 7.24 5.32 11.10
CA HIS A 41 7.34 6.38 10.11
C HIS A 41 6.42 7.57 10.42
N THR A 42 6.03 7.77 11.68
CA THR A 42 5.10 8.84 12.08
C THR A 42 5.71 10.24 11.95
N GLY A 43 7.04 10.35 11.92
CA GLY A 43 7.75 11.64 11.82
C GLY A 43 7.67 12.26 10.44
N GLY A 44 6.63 13.05 10.15
CA GLY A 44 6.55 13.91 8.97
C GLY A 44 5.77 13.37 7.77
N VAL A 45 5.04 12.26 7.92
CA VAL A 45 4.12 11.72 6.90
C VAL A 45 2.73 11.48 7.49
N LEU A 46 1.69 11.52 6.65
CA LEU A 46 0.34 11.15 7.06
C LEU A 46 0.29 9.64 7.31
N VAL A 47 -0.28 9.25 8.45
CA VAL A 47 -0.36 7.86 8.92
C VAL A 47 -1.82 7.40 9.07
N VAL A 48 -2.68 7.83 8.15
CA VAL A 48 -4.12 7.59 8.20
C VAL A 48 -4.46 6.11 8.41
N GLN A 49 -3.74 5.21 7.75
CA GLN A 49 -4.02 3.77 7.88
C GLN A 49 -3.55 3.23 9.24
N ARG A 50 -2.45 3.73 9.78
CA ARG A 50 -1.99 3.38 11.13
C ARG A 50 -3.04 3.76 12.18
N ASP A 51 -3.57 4.99 12.10
CA ASP A 51 -4.62 5.46 13.02
C ASP A 51 -5.89 4.61 12.92
N ARG A 52 -6.28 4.21 11.71
CA ARG A 52 -7.40 3.28 11.51
C ARG A 52 -7.14 1.92 12.11
N ILE A 53 -5.95 1.34 11.91
CA ILE A 53 -5.58 0.04 12.48
C ILE A 53 -5.59 0.12 14.01
N THR A 54 -4.95 1.13 14.60
CA THR A 54 -4.91 1.31 16.07
C THR A 54 -6.30 1.52 16.68
N SER A 55 -7.25 2.07 15.92
CA SER A 55 -8.65 2.20 16.36
C SER A 55 -9.45 0.89 16.30
N MET A 56 -8.96 -0.12 15.57
CA MET A 56 -9.64 -1.40 15.37
C MET A 56 -9.12 -2.53 16.24
N VAL A 57 -7.90 -2.39 16.74
CA VAL A 57 -7.27 -3.36 17.65
C VAL A 57 -7.10 -2.71 19.02
N ASP A 58 -7.12 -3.50 20.09
CA ASP A 58 -6.88 -3.00 21.44
C ASP A 58 -5.45 -2.44 21.56
N GLU A 59 -5.25 -1.43 22.40
CA GLU A 59 -3.96 -0.73 22.55
C GLU A 59 -2.81 -1.69 22.93
N ASP A 60 -3.10 -2.70 23.73
CA ASP A 60 -2.14 -3.72 24.17
C ASP A 60 -1.82 -4.78 23.10
N LYS A 61 -2.48 -4.70 21.94
CA LYS A 61 -2.28 -5.60 20.79
C LYS A 61 -1.60 -4.92 19.59
N PHE A 62 -1.22 -3.65 19.74
CA PHE A 62 -0.49 -2.90 18.72
C PHE A 62 0.92 -2.57 19.22
N TYR A 63 1.93 -2.94 18.47
CA TYR A 63 3.34 -2.79 18.86
C TYR A 63 4.12 -2.07 17.75
N THR A 64 4.95 -1.10 18.12
CA THR A 64 5.89 -0.43 17.23
C THR A 64 7.32 -0.68 17.70
N LEU A 65 8.15 -1.27 16.84
CA LEU A 65 9.53 -1.61 17.18
C LEU A 65 10.46 -0.41 16.90
N ASN A 66 10.74 0.38 17.95
CA ASN A 66 11.59 1.59 17.83
C ASN A 66 13.05 1.36 18.23
N GLY A 67 13.38 0.21 18.80
CA GLY A 67 14.69 -0.12 19.36
C GLY A 67 15.23 -1.44 18.82
N ASP A 68 15.58 -2.32 19.75
CA ASP A 68 16.07 -3.66 19.41
C ASP A 68 14.95 -4.50 18.76
N LYS A 69 15.14 -4.86 17.51
CA LYS A 69 14.19 -5.67 16.72
C LYS A 69 13.96 -7.07 17.27
N ARG A 70 14.82 -7.55 18.17
CA ARG A 70 14.64 -8.81 18.90
C ARG A 70 13.45 -8.79 19.86
N GLU A 71 12.97 -7.60 20.24
CA GLU A 71 11.73 -7.45 21.01
C GLU A 71 10.55 -8.18 20.36
N LEU A 72 10.56 -8.34 19.03
CA LEU A 72 9.57 -9.14 18.32
C LEU A 72 9.49 -10.59 18.83
N LEU A 73 10.61 -11.19 19.20
CA LEU A 73 10.65 -12.57 19.73
C LEU A 73 9.95 -12.66 21.08
N ASP A 74 10.15 -11.67 21.95
CA ASP A 74 9.46 -11.59 23.27
C ASP A 74 7.94 -11.38 23.08
N ILE A 75 7.56 -10.59 22.07
CA ILE A 75 6.16 -10.39 21.71
C ILE A 75 5.54 -11.72 21.25
N ILE A 76 6.20 -12.46 20.36
CA ILE A 76 5.74 -13.77 19.88
C ILE A 76 5.59 -14.75 21.05
N ASP A 77 6.58 -14.84 21.92
CA ASP A 77 6.56 -15.74 23.07
C ASP A 77 5.45 -15.41 24.09
N ARG A 78 5.13 -14.13 24.24
CA ARG A 78 4.04 -13.65 25.10
C ARG A 78 2.67 -13.91 24.50
N ILE A 79 2.48 -13.61 23.21
CA ILE A 79 1.19 -13.75 22.50
C ILE A 79 0.87 -15.22 22.26
N LYS A 80 1.87 -16.01 21.85
CA LYS A 80 1.74 -17.37 21.33
C LYS A 80 0.71 -17.41 20.20
N PRO A 81 1.01 -16.78 19.04
CA PRO A 81 0.09 -16.72 17.92
C PRO A 81 -0.10 -18.10 17.30
N ASP A 82 -1.28 -18.38 16.75
CA ASP A 82 -1.51 -19.53 15.88
C ASP A 82 -0.94 -19.31 14.47
N VAL A 83 -0.94 -18.03 14.04
CA VAL A 83 -0.45 -17.60 12.73
C VAL A 83 0.38 -16.33 12.87
N ILE A 84 1.57 -16.33 12.29
CA ILE A 84 2.34 -15.12 11.99
C ILE A 84 2.15 -14.80 10.51
N HIS A 85 1.65 -13.60 10.21
CA HIS A 85 1.42 -13.17 8.85
C HIS A 85 2.30 -11.95 8.54
N LEU A 86 3.33 -12.15 7.71
CA LEU A 86 4.19 -11.07 7.25
C LEU A 86 3.52 -10.37 6.06
N GLU A 87 3.42 -9.05 6.14
CA GLU A 87 2.85 -8.21 5.08
C GLU A 87 3.91 -7.69 4.10
N GLU A 88 5.04 -8.32 4.04
CA GLU A 88 6.06 -8.25 2.99
C GLU A 88 7.09 -9.36 3.21
N ILE A 89 7.90 -9.63 2.22
CA ILE A 89 8.98 -10.61 2.25
C ILE A 89 10.01 -10.20 3.30
N PRO A 90 10.36 -11.08 4.27
CA PRO A 90 11.25 -10.71 5.38
C PRO A 90 12.64 -10.25 4.92
N GLU A 91 13.14 -10.76 3.81
CA GLU A 91 14.43 -10.38 3.26
C GLU A 91 14.54 -8.89 2.89
N TYR A 92 13.42 -8.18 2.74
CA TYR A 92 13.40 -6.75 2.45
C TYR A 92 13.53 -5.86 3.68
N PHE A 93 13.03 -6.30 4.83
CA PHE A 93 12.89 -5.37 5.95
C PHE A 93 13.36 -5.93 7.29
N MET A 94 13.43 -7.25 7.43
CA MET A 94 13.70 -7.89 8.71
C MET A 94 15.18 -8.25 8.87
N ASP A 95 15.71 -8.05 10.07
CA ASP A 95 17.06 -8.49 10.40
C ASP A 95 17.17 -10.00 10.26
N PHE A 96 18.28 -10.47 9.64
CA PHE A 96 18.48 -11.88 9.33
C PHE A 96 18.34 -12.80 10.54
N ASP A 97 18.91 -12.44 11.70
CA ASP A 97 18.87 -13.26 12.91
C ASP A 97 17.45 -13.34 13.50
N VAL A 98 16.67 -12.26 13.40
CA VAL A 98 15.27 -12.22 13.82
C VAL A 98 14.44 -13.12 12.89
N ALA A 99 14.57 -12.96 11.57
CA ALA A 99 13.91 -13.81 10.60
C ALA A 99 14.26 -15.29 10.83
N LYS A 100 15.55 -15.63 11.00
CA LYS A 100 15.99 -17.00 11.29
C LYS A 100 15.34 -17.58 12.54
N SER A 101 15.13 -16.76 13.57
CA SER A 101 14.49 -17.21 14.83
C SER A 101 12.99 -17.46 14.65
N ILE A 102 12.32 -16.69 13.79
CA ILE A 102 10.89 -16.85 13.48
C ILE A 102 10.66 -18.09 12.59
N TYR A 103 11.53 -18.31 11.60
CA TYR A 103 11.39 -19.40 10.61
C TYR A 103 12.02 -20.73 11.08
N LYS A 104 12.25 -20.90 12.36
CA LYS A 104 12.74 -22.17 12.91
C LYS A 104 11.76 -23.33 12.62
N THR A 105 12.27 -24.54 12.51
CA THR A 105 11.46 -25.72 12.12
C THR A 105 10.58 -26.27 13.22
N ASP A 106 10.89 -25.99 14.48
CA ASP A 106 10.19 -26.47 15.70
C ASP A 106 9.22 -25.44 16.27
N ARG A 107 8.68 -24.54 15.42
CA ARG A 107 7.70 -23.53 15.82
C ARG A 107 6.30 -24.10 16.00
N ASP A 108 5.52 -23.51 16.91
CA ASP A 108 4.13 -23.90 17.21
C ASP A 108 3.09 -23.05 16.44
N TYR A 109 3.52 -22.26 15.44
CA TYR A 109 2.66 -21.40 14.63
C TYR A 109 2.93 -21.59 13.14
N SER A 110 1.92 -21.28 12.33
CA SER A 110 2.08 -21.23 10.88
C SER A 110 2.54 -19.84 10.42
N ILE A 111 3.35 -19.80 9.36
CA ILE A 111 3.80 -18.55 8.75
C ILE A 111 3.13 -18.38 7.40
N ILE A 112 2.55 -17.19 7.19
CA ILE A 112 2.03 -16.73 5.91
C ILE A 112 2.82 -15.49 5.50
N GLU A 113 3.22 -15.39 4.23
CA GLU A 113 3.79 -14.18 3.66
C GLU A 113 2.89 -13.63 2.57
N THR A 114 2.57 -12.33 2.62
CA THR A 114 1.99 -11.60 1.49
C THR A 114 3.07 -10.72 0.89
N SER A 115 3.34 -10.84 -0.41
CA SER A 115 4.23 -9.91 -1.10
C SER A 115 3.43 -8.82 -1.80
N HIS A 116 3.83 -7.58 -1.59
CA HIS A 116 3.30 -6.39 -2.27
C HIS A 116 4.29 -5.83 -3.29
N ASP A 117 5.54 -6.25 -3.22
CA ASP A 117 6.60 -5.81 -4.12
C ASP A 117 6.58 -6.56 -5.45
N SER A 118 7.01 -5.89 -6.51
CA SER A 118 7.07 -6.44 -7.87
C SER A 118 8.48 -6.74 -8.34
N SER A 119 9.49 -6.36 -7.57
CA SER A 119 10.90 -6.40 -8.00
C SER A 119 11.69 -7.54 -7.37
N TYR A 120 11.09 -8.32 -6.46
CA TYR A 120 11.79 -9.38 -5.75
C TYR A 120 12.20 -10.53 -6.67
N ASP A 121 13.46 -10.88 -6.58
CA ASP A 121 14.01 -12.07 -7.22
C ASP A 121 13.82 -13.31 -6.32
N ALA A 122 12.88 -14.18 -6.68
CA ALA A 122 12.56 -15.38 -5.91
C ALA A 122 13.76 -16.32 -5.69
N THR A 123 14.81 -16.23 -6.51
CA THR A 123 16.05 -17.02 -6.32
C THR A 123 16.85 -16.57 -5.10
N GLN A 124 16.59 -15.37 -4.57
CA GLN A 124 17.22 -14.82 -3.37
C GLN A 124 16.49 -15.20 -2.08
N LYS A 125 15.37 -15.94 -2.17
CA LYS A 125 14.58 -16.37 -1.01
C LYS A 125 15.41 -17.26 -0.07
N LYS A 126 15.41 -16.93 1.22
CA LYS A 126 16.16 -17.63 2.28
C LYS A 126 15.24 -18.23 3.34
N PHE A 127 14.13 -17.58 3.59
CA PHE A 127 13.17 -17.99 4.60
C PHE A 127 11.87 -18.38 3.90
N PHE A 128 11.35 -19.56 4.20
CA PHE A 128 10.24 -20.16 3.49
C PHE A 128 9.03 -20.29 4.41
N PRO A 129 7.89 -19.62 4.10
CA PRO A 129 6.66 -19.72 4.86
C PRO A 129 5.94 -21.04 4.62
N ASP A 130 4.89 -21.31 5.40
CA ASP A 130 3.99 -22.45 5.12
C ASP A 130 3.07 -22.13 3.93
N LYS A 131 2.84 -20.84 3.63
CA LYS A 131 2.02 -20.40 2.50
C LYS A 131 2.40 -19.01 2.03
N PHE A 132 2.45 -18.82 0.72
CA PHE A 132 2.49 -17.51 0.10
C PHE A 132 1.09 -17.02 -0.25
N MET A 133 0.85 -15.72 0.00
CA MET A 133 -0.28 -14.98 -0.52
C MET A 133 0.23 -13.90 -1.47
N PHE A 134 -0.35 -13.81 -2.64
CA PHE A 134 0.00 -12.82 -3.64
C PHE A 134 -1.22 -11.98 -4.00
N VAL A 135 -0.99 -10.74 -4.34
CA VAL A 135 -2.07 -9.81 -4.71
C VAL A 135 -2.35 -9.81 -6.22
N SER A 136 -1.51 -10.50 -7.01
CA SER A 136 -1.71 -10.65 -8.45
C SER A 136 -1.16 -11.99 -8.98
N ASP A 137 -1.77 -12.52 -10.05
CA ASP A 137 -1.30 -13.73 -10.74
C ASP A 137 0.11 -13.58 -11.29
N TRP A 138 0.48 -12.37 -11.65
CA TRP A 138 1.82 -12.09 -12.15
C TRP A 138 2.90 -12.35 -11.09
N GLN A 139 2.65 -11.99 -9.82
CA GLN A 139 3.57 -12.30 -8.71
C GLN A 139 3.69 -13.81 -8.49
N ILE A 140 2.58 -14.56 -8.59
CA ILE A 140 2.63 -16.03 -8.48
C ILE A 140 3.63 -16.63 -9.47
N LYS A 141 3.65 -16.12 -10.71
CA LYS A 141 4.58 -16.57 -11.75
C LYS A 141 6.05 -16.27 -11.41
N LEU A 142 6.34 -15.16 -10.73
CA LEU A 142 7.70 -14.87 -10.27
C LEU A 142 8.24 -15.91 -9.27
N PHE A 143 7.34 -16.55 -8.53
CA PHE A 143 7.68 -17.54 -7.51
C PHE A 143 7.45 -19.00 -7.97
N GLU A 144 7.26 -19.24 -9.27
CA GLU A 144 7.03 -20.60 -9.80
C GLU A 144 8.19 -21.56 -9.48
N SER A 145 9.42 -21.06 -9.39
CA SER A 145 10.60 -21.88 -9.03
C SER A 145 10.57 -22.43 -7.60
N ILE A 146 9.71 -21.92 -6.73
CA ILE A 146 9.51 -22.43 -5.37
C ILE A 146 8.29 -23.35 -5.41
N GLU A 147 8.48 -24.64 -5.75
CA GLU A 147 7.38 -25.56 -6.06
C GLU A 147 6.61 -26.05 -4.83
N ASP A 148 7.30 -26.34 -3.73
CA ASP A 148 6.75 -27.07 -2.59
C ASP A 148 5.84 -26.25 -1.66
N ILE A 149 5.74 -24.92 -1.87
CA ILE A 149 4.98 -24.04 -1.00
C ILE A 149 3.69 -23.59 -1.69
N PRO A 150 2.51 -23.80 -1.06
CA PRO A 150 1.24 -23.35 -1.59
C PRO A 150 1.23 -21.84 -1.84
N LYS A 151 0.71 -21.42 -3.01
CA LYS A 151 0.55 -20.03 -3.44
C LYS A 151 -0.93 -19.74 -3.64
N VAL A 152 -1.41 -18.66 -3.05
CA VAL A 152 -2.82 -18.24 -3.14
C VAL A 152 -2.90 -16.82 -3.67
N LEU A 153 -3.79 -16.60 -4.61
CA LEU A 153 -4.17 -15.25 -5.02
C LEU A 153 -5.20 -14.69 -4.04
N VAL A 154 -4.87 -13.56 -3.41
CA VAL A 154 -5.80 -12.78 -2.59
C VAL A 154 -5.68 -11.32 -3.00
N GLU A 155 -6.55 -10.94 -3.91
CA GLU A 155 -6.59 -9.57 -4.41
C GLU A 155 -6.96 -8.56 -3.33
N TYR A 156 -6.56 -7.31 -3.50
CA TYR A 156 -6.98 -6.24 -2.60
C TYR A 156 -8.50 -6.10 -2.60
N PRO A 157 -9.16 -6.17 -1.43
CA PRO A 157 -10.59 -5.97 -1.35
C PRO A 157 -10.94 -4.53 -1.72
N ILE A 158 -12.01 -4.38 -2.50
CA ILE A 158 -12.57 -3.08 -2.86
C ILE A 158 -13.88 -2.92 -2.12
N GLU A 159 -14.07 -1.76 -1.55
CA GLU A 159 -15.35 -1.36 -1.00
C GLU A 159 -16.11 -0.56 -2.04
N TYR A 160 -17.26 -1.09 -2.47
CA TYR A 160 -18.20 -0.30 -3.25
C TYR A 160 -18.87 0.71 -2.32
N LYS A 161 -18.68 1.99 -2.59
CA LYS A 161 -19.26 3.09 -1.84
C LYS A 161 -20.24 3.85 -2.72
N ASP A 162 -21.34 4.29 -2.10
CA ASP A 162 -22.17 5.31 -2.74
C ASP A 162 -21.36 6.59 -2.85
N ARG A 163 -21.04 6.97 -4.08
CA ARG A 163 -20.27 8.18 -4.35
C ARG A 163 -21.15 9.41 -4.34
N PRO A 164 -20.62 10.55 -3.92
CA PRO A 164 -21.31 11.81 -4.04
C PRO A 164 -21.68 12.10 -5.50
N GLU A 165 -22.80 12.75 -5.73
CA GLU A 165 -23.18 13.28 -7.04
C GLU A 165 -22.07 14.18 -7.61
N ARG A 166 -21.82 14.10 -8.93
CA ARG A 166 -20.76 14.87 -9.60
C ARG A 166 -20.80 16.36 -9.28
N ASN A 167 -21.97 16.99 -9.39
CA ASN A 167 -22.11 18.43 -9.14
C ASN A 167 -21.82 18.80 -7.68
N VAL A 168 -22.18 17.94 -6.73
CA VAL A 168 -21.88 18.13 -5.30
C VAL A 168 -20.38 18.07 -5.08
N SER A 169 -19.70 17.12 -5.72
CA SER A 169 -18.25 16.96 -5.63
C SER A 169 -17.48 18.11 -6.28
N LEU A 170 -17.91 18.56 -7.46
CA LEU A 170 -17.33 19.74 -8.13
C LEU A 170 -17.42 20.98 -7.23
N LEU A 171 -18.61 21.22 -6.61
CA LEU A 171 -18.80 22.33 -5.71
C LEU A 171 -17.89 22.25 -4.47
N LYS A 172 -17.81 21.08 -3.84
CA LYS A 172 -16.94 20.86 -2.68
C LYS A 172 -15.46 21.10 -2.99
N LEU A 173 -15.03 20.73 -4.19
CA LEU A 173 -13.66 20.92 -4.64
C LEU A 173 -13.40 22.32 -5.21
N GLY A 174 -14.44 23.17 -5.36
CA GLY A 174 -14.32 24.51 -5.96
C GLY A 174 -13.97 24.48 -7.45
N LEU A 175 -14.43 23.46 -8.19
CA LEU A 175 -14.10 23.22 -9.59
C LEU A 175 -15.18 23.78 -10.53
N ASP A 176 -14.75 24.29 -11.67
CA ASP A 176 -15.63 24.84 -12.71
C ASP A 176 -16.38 23.71 -13.45
N PRO A 177 -17.73 23.61 -13.32
CA PRO A 177 -18.50 22.53 -13.95
C PRO A 177 -18.54 22.61 -15.49
N THR A 178 -18.10 23.72 -16.08
CA THR A 178 -18.06 23.91 -17.54
C THR A 178 -16.79 23.34 -18.17
N LYS A 179 -15.78 23.06 -17.34
CA LYS A 179 -14.51 22.49 -17.78
C LYS A 179 -14.53 20.96 -17.77
N LYS A 180 -13.64 20.39 -18.54
CA LYS A 180 -13.33 18.97 -18.50
C LYS A 180 -12.16 18.74 -17.56
N HIS A 181 -12.32 17.76 -16.66
CA HIS A 181 -11.39 17.47 -15.58
C HIS A 181 -10.78 16.09 -15.75
N VAL A 182 -9.44 16.02 -15.71
CA VAL A 182 -8.65 14.78 -15.82
C VAL A 182 -7.94 14.53 -14.50
N LEU A 183 -8.06 13.33 -13.94
CA LEU A 183 -7.51 12.95 -12.65
C LEU A 183 -6.33 11.97 -12.78
N HIS A 184 -5.30 12.21 -12.01
CA HIS A 184 -4.24 11.26 -11.67
C HIS A 184 -4.13 11.15 -10.15
N VAL A 185 -4.07 9.92 -9.61
CA VAL A 185 -3.89 9.66 -8.17
C VAL A 185 -2.66 8.80 -7.96
N GLY A 186 -1.73 9.27 -7.15
CA GLY A 186 -0.54 8.51 -6.78
C GLY A 186 0.59 9.34 -6.21
N LEU A 187 1.44 8.70 -5.40
CA LEU A 187 2.68 9.27 -4.91
C LEU A 187 3.57 9.70 -6.08
N PHE A 188 4.24 10.87 -5.98
CA PHE A 188 5.18 11.34 -7.01
C PHE A 188 6.44 10.46 -7.05
N THR A 189 6.44 9.52 -7.98
CA THR A 189 7.56 8.60 -8.22
C THR A 189 7.77 8.36 -9.71
N PRO A 190 8.99 7.97 -10.14
CA PRO A 190 9.23 7.58 -11.54
C PRO A 190 8.24 6.52 -12.06
N ARG A 191 7.88 5.53 -11.22
CA ARG A 191 6.92 4.49 -11.57
C ARG A 191 5.52 5.05 -11.88
N LYS A 192 5.03 6.01 -11.09
CA LYS A 192 3.71 6.65 -11.30
C LYS A 192 3.69 7.60 -12.49
N ASN A 193 4.88 8.06 -12.95
CA ASN A 193 5.10 8.76 -14.21
C ASN A 193 4.23 10.02 -14.39
N GLN A 194 4.23 10.89 -13.40
CA GLN A 194 3.57 12.19 -13.49
C GLN A 194 4.15 13.08 -14.61
N ALA A 195 5.38 12.80 -15.06
CA ALA A 195 5.97 13.49 -16.20
C ALA A 195 5.08 13.37 -17.45
N GLU A 196 4.65 12.15 -17.80
CA GLU A 196 3.75 11.91 -18.94
C GLU A 196 2.37 12.55 -18.72
N PHE A 197 1.85 12.52 -17.50
CA PHE A 197 0.62 13.24 -17.17
C PHE A 197 0.74 14.74 -17.45
N PHE A 198 1.88 15.36 -17.13
CA PHE A 198 2.14 16.76 -17.43
C PHE A 198 2.34 17.02 -18.93
N ASP A 199 2.89 16.07 -19.69
CA ASP A 199 2.99 16.17 -21.15
C ASP A 199 1.61 16.14 -21.81
N TYR A 200 0.70 15.31 -21.34
CA TYR A 200 -0.70 15.37 -21.78
C TYR A 200 -1.35 16.71 -21.45
N ALA A 201 -1.10 17.24 -20.26
CA ALA A 201 -1.65 18.54 -19.87
C ALA A 201 -1.16 19.67 -20.80
N ARG A 202 0.12 19.68 -21.17
CA ARG A 202 0.68 20.64 -22.15
C ARG A 202 0.04 20.53 -23.51
N SER A 203 -0.30 19.29 -23.91
CA SER A 203 -0.89 19.02 -25.23
C SER A 203 -2.39 19.33 -25.31
N LEU A 204 -3.06 19.46 -24.15
CA LEU A 204 -4.52 19.61 -24.01
C LEU A 204 -4.84 20.80 -23.08
N PRO A 205 -4.51 22.03 -23.48
CA PRO A 205 -4.64 23.20 -22.61
C PRO A 205 -6.08 23.58 -22.24
N GLU A 206 -7.07 23.08 -22.97
CA GLU A 206 -8.50 23.28 -22.71
C GLU A 206 -9.04 22.44 -21.55
N TYR A 207 -8.31 21.37 -21.14
CA TYR A 207 -8.66 20.52 -20.00
C TYR A 207 -7.97 21.00 -18.74
N VAL A 208 -8.57 20.70 -17.58
CA VAL A 208 -7.96 20.90 -16.27
C VAL A 208 -7.48 19.55 -15.73
N PHE A 209 -6.20 19.47 -15.43
CA PHE A 209 -5.56 18.27 -14.94
C PHE A 209 -5.37 18.35 -13.43
N HIS A 210 -5.75 17.30 -12.70
CA HIS A 210 -5.70 17.21 -11.24
C HIS A 210 -4.76 16.09 -10.82
N SER A 211 -3.71 16.42 -10.09
CA SER A 211 -2.80 15.43 -9.50
C SER A 211 -3.01 15.38 -7.99
N VAL A 212 -3.42 14.22 -7.49
CA VAL A 212 -3.63 13.94 -6.06
C VAL A 212 -2.57 12.95 -5.60
N GLY A 213 -1.87 13.28 -4.54
CA GLY A 213 -0.80 12.47 -3.94
C GLY A 213 0.31 13.32 -3.38
N ASN A 214 1.07 12.75 -2.45
CA ASN A 214 2.13 13.48 -1.80
C ASN A 214 3.47 13.39 -2.56
N GLN A 215 4.42 14.18 -2.13
CA GLN A 215 5.79 14.27 -2.62
C GLN A 215 6.72 13.71 -1.54
N SER A 216 7.23 12.49 -1.76
CA SER A 216 8.18 11.88 -0.84
C SER A 216 9.58 12.45 -1.04
N GLY A 217 10.28 12.75 0.05
CA GLY A 217 11.66 13.23 0.02
C GLY A 217 12.63 12.28 -0.70
N ASN A 218 12.39 10.98 -0.63
CA ASN A 218 13.17 9.97 -1.32
C ASN A 218 13.16 10.12 -2.85
N PHE A 219 12.15 10.78 -3.40
CA PHE A 219 11.96 11.02 -4.84
C PHE A 219 12.07 12.50 -5.21
N ALA A 220 12.67 13.34 -4.36
CA ALA A 220 12.83 14.79 -4.62
C ALA A 220 13.50 15.06 -5.97
N HIS A 221 14.53 14.28 -6.32
CA HIS A 221 15.21 14.36 -7.62
C HIS A 221 14.29 14.17 -8.83
N TYR A 222 13.14 13.48 -8.67
CA TYR A 222 12.14 13.27 -9.71
C TYR A 222 11.08 14.37 -9.71
N TRP A 223 10.47 14.66 -8.56
CA TRP A 223 9.31 15.55 -8.55
C TRP A 223 9.67 17.06 -8.51
N GLU A 224 10.81 17.45 -7.93
CA GLU A 224 11.21 18.88 -7.89
C GLU A 224 11.31 19.49 -9.28
N PRO A 225 12.04 18.91 -10.26
CA PRO A 225 12.11 19.46 -11.61
C PRO A 225 10.75 19.49 -12.31
N LEU A 226 9.88 18.52 -12.06
CA LEU A 226 8.54 18.49 -12.63
C LEU A 226 7.69 19.62 -12.10
N MET A 227 7.74 19.90 -10.81
CA MET A 227 6.96 20.97 -10.19
C MET A 227 7.45 22.36 -10.62
N LEU A 228 8.76 22.54 -10.83
CA LEU A 228 9.31 23.78 -11.40
C LEU A 228 8.79 24.07 -12.81
N ASN A 229 8.49 23.03 -13.58
CA ASN A 229 8.00 23.12 -14.97
C ASN A 229 6.54 22.66 -15.09
N LYS A 230 5.76 22.73 -14.01
CA LYS A 230 4.37 22.31 -13.97
C LYS A 230 3.53 23.17 -14.95
N PRO A 231 2.73 22.53 -15.84
CA PRO A 231 1.80 23.26 -16.71
C PRO A 231 0.77 24.07 -15.92
N ASP A 232 0.33 25.21 -16.47
CA ASP A 232 -0.63 26.09 -15.80
C ASP A 232 -1.99 25.44 -15.59
N ASN A 233 -2.38 24.53 -16.49
CA ASN A 233 -3.64 23.76 -16.39
C ASN A 233 -3.53 22.50 -15.50
N VAL A 234 -2.41 22.31 -14.79
CA VAL A 234 -2.26 21.26 -13.77
C VAL A 234 -2.43 21.85 -12.37
N ILE A 235 -3.34 21.27 -11.61
CA ILE A 235 -3.55 21.60 -10.19
C ILE A 235 -3.04 20.40 -9.35
N TRP A 236 -2.05 20.65 -8.51
CA TRP A 236 -1.59 19.69 -7.53
C TRP A 236 -2.32 19.92 -6.20
N HIS A 237 -2.94 18.84 -5.68
CA HIS A 237 -3.77 18.88 -4.47
C HIS A 237 -3.05 18.35 -3.22
N GLY A 238 -1.84 17.82 -3.37
CA GLY A 238 -1.19 17.14 -2.27
C GLY A 238 -1.88 15.83 -1.90
N GLU A 239 -1.63 15.37 -0.68
CA GLU A 239 -2.34 14.22 -0.13
C GLU A 239 -3.74 14.61 0.34
N ARG A 240 -4.73 13.77 0.01
CA ARG A 240 -6.15 14.03 0.30
C ARG A 240 -6.79 12.80 0.93
N ASN A 241 -7.69 13.02 1.89
CA ASN A 241 -8.53 11.97 2.50
C ASN A 241 -9.94 11.90 1.90
N ASP A 242 -10.29 12.85 1.03
CA ASP A 242 -11.59 12.97 0.36
C ASP A 242 -11.50 12.63 -1.14
N VAL A 243 -10.66 11.64 -1.50
CA VAL A 243 -10.39 11.25 -2.90
C VAL A 243 -11.66 10.82 -3.64
N ASP A 244 -12.67 10.33 -2.93
CA ASP A 244 -13.97 9.97 -3.51
C ASP A 244 -14.65 11.17 -4.20
N ASN A 245 -14.48 12.41 -3.70
CA ASN A 245 -14.98 13.60 -4.39
C ASN A 245 -14.25 13.84 -5.73
N PHE A 246 -12.95 13.51 -5.80
CA PHE A 246 -12.20 13.60 -7.07
C PHE A 246 -12.70 12.55 -8.05
N TYR A 247 -12.78 11.29 -7.67
CA TYR A 247 -13.30 10.24 -8.56
C TYR A 247 -14.71 10.54 -9.08
N SER A 248 -15.58 11.11 -8.24
CA SER A 248 -16.97 11.45 -8.62
C SER A 248 -17.07 12.65 -9.55
N SER A 249 -16.12 13.58 -9.51
CA SER A 249 -16.18 14.85 -10.23
C SER A 249 -15.43 14.86 -11.56
N MET A 250 -14.51 13.91 -11.79
CA MET A 250 -13.67 13.92 -12.97
C MET A 250 -14.35 13.30 -14.21
N ASP A 251 -13.98 13.80 -15.37
CA ASP A 251 -14.44 13.27 -16.66
C ASP A 251 -13.59 12.08 -17.11
N LEU A 252 -12.32 12.04 -16.67
CA LEU A 252 -11.37 10.98 -17.02
C LEU A 252 -10.40 10.72 -15.86
N PHE A 253 -10.19 9.45 -15.54
CA PHE A 253 -9.06 9.00 -14.73
C PHE A 253 -7.93 8.53 -15.66
N LEU A 254 -6.75 9.15 -15.55
CA LEU A 254 -5.59 8.84 -16.38
C LEU A 254 -4.53 8.14 -15.56
N PHE A 255 -4.26 6.87 -15.91
CA PHE A 255 -3.27 6.03 -15.25
C PHE A 255 -2.00 5.99 -16.09
N THR A 256 -0.97 6.75 -15.69
CA THR A 256 0.30 6.88 -16.41
C THR A 256 1.41 5.98 -15.89
N SER A 257 1.14 5.15 -14.87
CA SER A 257 2.18 4.28 -14.29
C SER A 257 2.87 3.40 -15.34
N ARG A 258 4.19 3.40 -15.32
CA ARG A 258 5.05 2.57 -16.17
C ARG A 258 6.10 1.88 -15.33
N GLY A 259 6.16 0.55 -15.43
CA GLY A 259 7.21 -0.21 -14.79
C GLY A 259 8.53 -0.09 -15.54
N THR A 260 9.61 0.10 -14.80
CA THR A 260 10.98 0.04 -15.31
C THR A 260 11.78 -0.92 -14.44
N ASN A 261 12.68 -1.72 -15.02
CA ASN A 261 13.62 -2.56 -14.27
C ASN A 261 12.96 -3.44 -13.18
N ASN A 262 11.86 -4.11 -13.53
CA ASN A 262 11.03 -4.95 -12.65
C ASN A 262 10.20 -4.18 -11.59
N ASP A 263 10.37 -2.88 -11.40
CA ASP A 263 9.50 -2.07 -10.55
C ASP A 263 8.17 -1.78 -11.28
N LYS A 264 7.20 -2.69 -11.13
CA LYS A 264 5.88 -2.64 -11.77
C LYS A 264 4.78 -2.45 -10.73
N GLU A 265 3.62 -2.03 -11.20
CA GLU A 265 2.41 -2.08 -10.38
C GLU A 265 1.98 -3.55 -10.22
N THR A 266 1.86 -4.00 -8.99
CA THR A 266 1.36 -5.34 -8.68
C THR A 266 -0.16 -5.39 -8.80
N MET A 267 -0.83 -4.50 -8.06
CA MET A 267 -2.28 -4.32 -8.12
C MET A 267 -2.61 -2.86 -7.77
N PRO A 268 -2.78 -2.00 -8.78
CA PRO A 268 -3.01 -0.57 -8.53
C PRO A 268 -4.42 -0.32 -7.98
N LEU A 269 -4.52 -0.06 -6.67
CA LEU A 269 -5.78 0.24 -5.97
C LEU A 269 -6.54 1.39 -6.64
N VAL A 270 -5.83 2.43 -7.08
CA VAL A 270 -6.41 3.63 -7.68
C VAL A 270 -7.26 3.35 -8.94
N ILE A 271 -6.94 2.31 -9.72
CA ILE A 271 -7.78 1.88 -10.85
C ILE A 271 -9.08 1.28 -10.33
N ARG A 272 -8.98 0.41 -9.33
CA ARG A 272 -10.15 -0.23 -8.73
C ARG A 272 -11.03 0.79 -8.02
N GLU A 273 -10.42 1.72 -7.29
CA GLU A 273 -11.14 2.84 -6.71
C GLU A 273 -11.81 3.71 -7.76
N ALA A 274 -11.19 3.94 -8.93
CA ALA A 274 -11.79 4.76 -9.99
C ALA A 274 -13.04 4.12 -10.63
N ILE A 275 -13.15 2.80 -10.64
CA ILE A 275 -14.26 2.05 -11.27
C ILE A 275 -15.32 1.57 -10.27
N SER A 276 -15.07 1.61 -8.97
CA SER A 276 -16.05 1.28 -7.91
C SER A 276 -16.99 2.45 -7.66
#